data_a11cfa8ecb5bd54d0c10d667d9cc3c2d
#
_entry.id   a11cfa8ecb5bd54d0c10d667d9cc3c2d
#
_cell.length_a   1.000
_cell.length_b   1.000
_cell.length_c   1.000
_cell.angle_alpha   90.00
_cell.angle_beta   90.00
_cell.angle_gamma   90.00
#
_symmetry.space_group_name_H-M   'P 1'
#
loop_
_entity.id
_entity.type
_entity.pdbx_description
1 polymer ?
#
loop_
_entity_poly.entity_id
_entity_poly.type
_entity_poly.pdbx_seq_one_letter_code
_entity_poly.pdbx_strand_id
1 'polypeptide(L)'
;MNKWMSFSLVFAVLLISFVATAQERGVVKPQLLLSEIVQGMPKGERQEVRVLTANFQRGDKTMFHTHRFPVTVYVLEGAFTLEMEGREPVTVKAGQAMVMPPHVKMTGYNRSSIETLRLVIFSVSDPDTPFLDPIH
;
A
#
# COMPACT_ATOMS: atom_id res chain seq x y z
N MET A 1 -81.70 -13.65 -35.71
CA MET A 1 -81.18 -12.55 -34.87
C MET A 1 -79.85 -12.99 -34.30
N ASN A 2 -78.77 -12.64 -34.94
CA ASN A 2 -77.44 -13.00 -34.48
C ASN A 2 -76.69 -11.70 -34.17
N LYS A 3 -76.45 -11.47 -32.87
CA LYS A 3 -75.61 -10.35 -32.38
C LYS A 3 -74.15 -10.76 -32.49
N TRP A 4 -73.45 -10.13 -33.40
CA TRP A 4 -71.97 -10.23 -33.43
C TRP A 4 -71.39 -9.24 -32.43
N MET A 5 -70.81 -9.79 -31.41
CA MET A 5 -70.01 -9.00 -30.47
C MET A 5 -68.57 -8.89 -31.00
N SER A 6 -68.18 -7.71 -31.44
CA SER A 6 -66.81 -7.40 -31.81
C SER A 6 -66.00 -7.16 -30.52
N PHE A 7 -65.08 -8.06 -30.25
CA PHE A 7 -64.07 -7.84 -29.17
C PHE A 7 -62.92 -7.03 -29.79
N SER A 8 -62.84 -5.76 -29.44
CA SER A 8 -61.66 -4.93 -29.71
C SER A 8 -60.57 -5.22 -28.69
N LEU A 9 -59.51 -5.89 -29.14
CA LEU A 9 -58.30 -6.13 -28.32
C LEU A 9 -57.45 -4.85 -28.32
N VAL A 10 -57.44 -4.10 -27.24
CA VAL A 10 -56.57 -2.95 -27.08
C VAL A 10 -55.21 -3.46 -26.57
N PHE A 11 -54.22 -3.44 -27.47
CA PHE A 11 -52.84 -3.73 -27.13
C PHE A 11 -52.24 -2.47 -26.44
N ALA A 12 -52.11 -2.51 -25.14
CA ALA A 12 -51.37 -1.49 -24.38
C ALA A 12 -49.86 -1.77 -24.48
N VAL A 13 -49.17 -1.03 -25.31
CA VAL A 13 -47.71 -1.08 -25.40
C VAL A 13 -47.15 -0.31 -24.19
N LEU A 14 -46.65 -1.03 -23.19
CA LEU A 14 -45.89 -0.46 -22.07
C LEU A 14 -44.49 -0.07 -22.59
N LEU A 15 -44.27 1.22 -22.84
CA LEU A 15 -42.96 1.80 -23.08
C LEU A 15 -42.21 1.84 -21.73
N ILE A 16 -41.37 0.83 -21.47
CA ILE A 16 -40.43 0.86 -20.34
C ILE A 16 -39.29 1.81 -20.73
N SER A 17 -39.35 3.05 -20.26
CA SER A 17 -38.24 3.98 -20.40
C SER A 17 -37.10 3.52 -19.47
N PHE A 18 -36.04 2.95 -20.04
CA PHE A 18 -34.79 2.74 -19.36
C PHE A 18 -34.15 4.11 -19.10
N VAL A 19 -34.31 4.63 -17.90
CA VAL A 19 -33.51 5.78 -17.43
C VAL A 19 -32.12 5.23 -17.18
N ALA A 20 -31.22 5.40 -18.13
CA ALA A 20 -29.80 5.17 -17.92
C ALA A 20 -29.32 6.26 -16.92
N THR A 21 -29.19 5.91 -15.65
CA THR A 21 -28.51 6.75 -14.67
C THR A 21 -27.03 6.77 -15.06
N ALA A 22 -26.59 7.86 -15.67
CA ALA A 22 -25.17 8.14 -15.84
C ALA A 22 -24.57 8.22 -14.43
N GLN A 23 -23.75 7.22 -14.06
CA GLN A 23 -23.03 7.22 -12.81
C GLN A 23 -22.05 8.39 -12.85
N GLU A 24 -22.32 9.43 -12.06
CA GLU A 24 -21.41 10.56 -11.94
C GLU A 24 -20.04 9.99 -11.48
N ARG A 25 -19.02 10.23 -12.29
CA ARG A 25 -17.65 9.89 -11.93
C ARG A 25 -17.25 10.77 -10.76
N GLY A 26 -17.19 10.17 -9.55
CA GLY A 26 -16.81 10.87 -8.34
C GLY A 26 -15.36 11.34 -8.37
N VAL A 27 -15.07 12.41 -7.66
CA VAL A 27 -13.71 12.88 -7.40
C VAL A 27 -13.05 11.93 -6.40
N VAL A 28 -11.89 11.37 -6.74
CA VAL A 28 -11.12 10.51 -5.84
C VAL A 28 -10.54 11.35 -4.71
N LYS A 29 -10.77 10.91 -3.47
CA LYS A 29 -10.19 11.51 -2.27
C LYS A 29 -9.05 10.62 -1.77
N PRO A 30 -7.82 11.12 -1.66
CA PRO A 30 -6.71 10.36 -1.08
C PRO A 30 -7.02 9.98 0.38
N GLN A 31 -6.59 8.79 0.77
CA GLN A 31 -6.63 8.34 2.16
C GLN A 31 -5.24 8.49 2.78
N LEU A 32 -5.15 9.18 3.92
CA LEU A 32 -3.91 9.29 4.67
C LEU A 32 -3.66 7.96 5.42
N LEU A 33 -2.53 7.32 5.16
CA LEU A 33 -2.10 6.07 5.81
C LEU A 33 -1.04 6.30 6.88
N LEU A 34 -0.17 7.29 6.68
CA LEU A 34 0.92 7.62 7.59
C LEU A 34 1.23 9.10 7.49
N SER A 35 1.40 9.74 8.64
CA SER A 35 1.97 11.09 8.76
C SER A 35 2.90 11.10 9.95
N GLU A 36 4.17 11.32 9.71
CA GLU A 36 5.20 11.30 10.76
C GLU A 36 6.23 12.39 10.49
N ILE A 37 6.63 13.10 11.54
CA ILE A 37 7.72 14.06 11.46
C ILE A 37 9.02 13.29 11.67
N VAL A 38 9.89 13.31 10.68
CA VAL A 38 11.15 12.59 10.69
C VAL A 38 12.33 13.55 10.75
N GLN A 39 13.45 13.09 11.33
CA GLN A 39 14.72 13.78 11.33
C GLN A 39 15.73 13.02 10.46
N GLY A 40 16.78 13.71 10.02
CA GLY A 40 17.86 13.07 9.28
C GLY A 40 17.58 12.86 7.79
N MET A 41 16.64 13.61 7.22
CA MET A 41 16.45 13.65 5.77
C MET A 41 17.66 14.27 5.06
N PRO A 42 17.94 13.89 3.79
CA PRO A 42 19.01 14.50 3.02
C PRO A 42 18.77 16.01 2.82
N LYS A 43 19.85 16.80 2.82
CA LYS A 43 19.79 18.28 2.77
C LYS A 43 20.30 18.86 1.46
N GLY A 44 20.89 18.03 0.58
CA GLY A 44 21.42 18.49 -0.69
C GLY A 44 20.32 18.95 -1.65
N GLU A 45 20.66 19.86 -2.58
CA GLU A 45 19.73 20.32 -3.62
C GLU A 45 19.32 19.20 -4.59
N ARG A 46 20.24 18.26 -4.83
CA ARG A 46 19.96 17.06 -5.63
C ARG A 46 19.78 15.88 -4.71
N GLN A 47 18.67 15.20 -4.87
CA GLN A 47 18.32 14.04 -4.08
C GLN A 47 17.89 12.89 -5.00
N GLU A 48 18.16 11.68 -4.58
CA GLU A 48 17.75 10.46 -5.28
C GLU A 48 16.51 9.88 -4.60
N VAL A 49 15.47 9.66 -5.38
CA VAL A 49 14.24 8.96 -4.94
C VAL A 49 14.31 7.53 -5.43
N ARG A 50 14.15 6.57 -4.54
CA ARG A 50 14.08 5.15 -4.86
C ARG A 50 12.77 4.55 -4.40
N VAL A 51 12.19 3.75 -5.27
CA VAL A 51 11.06 2.88 -4.93
C VAL A 51 11.49 1.45 -5.22
N LEU A 52 11.44 0.60 -4.20
CA LEU A 52 11.83 -0.80 -4.30
C LEU A 52 10.64 -1.67 -3.88
N THR A 53 10.66 -2.91 -4.33
CA THR A 53 9.80 -3.95 -3.79
C THR A 53 10.65 -5.02 -3.14
N ALA A 54 10.18 -5.59 -2.04
CA ALA A 54 10.81 -6.74 -1.40
C ALA A 54 9.76 -7.82 -1.16
N ASN A 55 10.13 -9.04 -1.52
CA ASN A 55 9.30 -10.21 -1.35
C ASN A 55 9.99 -11.16 -0.39
N PHE A 56 9.33 -11.47 0.74
CA PHE A 56 9.84 -12.37 1.75
C PHE A 56 9.03 -13.65 1.70
N GLN A 57 9.68 -14.77 1.58
CA GLN A 57 9.07 -16.05 1.81
C GLN A 57 8.77 -16.23 3.31
N ARG A 58 8.08 -17.28 3.67
CA ARG A 58 7.77 -17.63 5.07
C ARG A 58 9.07 -17.77 5.86
N GLY A 59 9.22 -17.01 6.95
CA GLY A 59 10.39 -17.03 7.81
C GLY A 59 11.62 -16.27 7.31
N ASP A 60 11.56 -15.62 6.14
CA ASP A 60 12.66 -14.82 5.64
C ASP A 60 12.90 -13.58 6.50
N LYS A 61 14.14 -13.12 6.48
CA LYS A 61 14.56 -11.88 7.16
C LYS A 61 15.57 -11.12 6.31
N THR A 62 15.70 -9.81 6.58
CA THR A 62 16.80 -9.03 6.05
C THR A 62 18.13 -9.36 6.75
N MET A 63 19.24 -8.98 6.14
CA MET A 63 20.50 -8.90 6.89
C MET A 63 20.39 -7.85 8.01
N PHE A 64 21.25 -7.94 9.01
CA PHE A 64 21.40 -6.93 10.06
C PHE A 64 22.07 -5.70 9.45
N HIS A 65 21.44 -4.52 9.58
CA HIS A 65 21.86 -3.33 8.84
C HIS A 65 21.42 -2.02 9.50
N THR A 66 21.93 -0.92 8.96
CA THR A 66 21.41 0.44 9.20
C THR A 66 21.05 1.12 7.89
N HIS A 67 20.28 2.20 7.96
CA HIS A 67 20.07 3.16 6.88
C HIS A 67 20.68 4.50 7.24
N ARG A 68 21.19 5.23 6.24
CA ARG A 68 21.75 6.58 6.44
C ARG A 68 20.66 7.65 6.51
N PHE A 69 19.52 7.40 5.90
CA PHE A 69 18.35 8.28 5.84
C PHE A 69 17.09 7.52 6.25
N PRO A 70 16.03 8.21 6.67
CA PRO A 70 14.75 7.56 6.93
C PRO A 70 14.22 6.81 5.71
N VAL A 71 13.66 5.63 5.93
CA VAL A 71 13.08 4.78 4.89
C VAL A 71 11.64 4.48 5.25
N THR A 72 10.72 4.69 4.32
CA THR A 72 9.31 4.36 4.50
C THR A 72 9.00 3.02 3.84
N VAL A 73 8.30 2.15 4.56
CA VAL A 73 7.78 0.89 4.03
C VAL A 73 6.26 0.89 4.08
N TYR A 74 5.67 0.32 3.05
CA TYR A 74 4.24 0.05 2.95
C TYR A 74 4.02 -1.44 2.70
N VAL A 75 3.19 -2.08 3.51
CA VAL A 75 2.92 -3.51 3.40
C VAL A 75 1.79 -3.74 2.41
N LEU A 76 2.07 -4.46 1.33
CA LEU A 76 1.08 -4.87 0.34
C LEU A 76 0.37 -6.16 0.74
N GLU A 77 1.11 -7.08 1.36
CA GLU A 77 0.65 -8.44 1.68
C GLU A 77 1.42 -8.97 2.89
N GLY A 78 0.72 -9.65 3.80
CA GLY A 78 1.31 -10.23 4.98
C GLY A 78 1.53 -9.24 6.12
N ALA A 79 2.56 -9.50 6.94
CA ALA A 79 2.94 -8.65 8.07
C ALA A 79 4.46 -8.56 8.17
N PHE A 80 4.96 -7.34 8.32
CA PHE A 80 6.36 -7.02 8.46
C PHE A 80 6.67 -6.70 9.92
N THR A 81 7.60 -7.41 10.53
CA THR A 81 8.10 -7.15 11.89
C THR A 81 9.51 -6.59 11.81
N LEU A 82 9.72 -5.40 12.36
CA LEU A 82 11.01 -4.74 12.45
C LEU A 82 11.52 -4.81 13.89
N GLU A 83 12.67 -5.44 14.07
CA GLU A 83 13.44 -5.38 15.31
C GLU A 83 14.53 -4.32 15.18
N MET A 84 14.57 -3.43 16.15
CA MET A 84 15.53 -2.31 16.23
C MET A 84 16.27 -2.36 17.55
N GLU A 85 17.57 -2.14 17.50
CA GLU A 85 18.40 -2.09 18.71
C GLU A 85 17.91 -1.00 19.68
N GLY A 86 17.67 -1.38 20.94
CA GLY A 86 17.21 -0.48 21.99
C GLY A 86 15.73 -0.08 21.91
N ARG A 87 14.93 -0.76 21.12
CA ARG A 87 13.49 -0.48 20.96
C ARG A 87 12.67 -1.77 20.97
N GLU A 88 11.39 -1.64 21.32
CA GLU A 88 10.44 -2.74 21.14
C GLU A 88 10.23 -3.03 19.65
N PRO A 89 10.05 -4.30 19.28
CA PRO A 89 9.71 -4.68 17.91
C PRO A 89 8.40 -4.03 17.46
N VAL A 90 8.35 -3.64 16.19
CA VAL A 90 7.15 -3.05 15.56
C VAL A 90 6.67 -3.97 14.45
N THR A 91 5.38 -4.27 14.43
CA THR A 91 4.75 -5.04 13.34
C THR A 91 3.73 -4.18 12.62
N VAL A 92 3.85 -4.12 11.30
CA VAL A 92 2.87 -3.50 10.39
C VAL A 92 2.30 -4.54 9.45
N LYS A 93 0.99 -4.44 9.20
CA LYS A 93 0.22 -5.39 8.39
C LYS A 93 -0.12 -4.80 7.02
N ALA A 94 -0.64 -5.63 6.12
CA ALA A 94 -1.12 -5.19 4.82
C ALA A 94 -2.02 -3.94 4.92
N GLY A 95 -1.75 -2.94 4.09
CA GLY A 95 -2.42 -1.65 4.11
C GLY A 95 -1.85 -0.63 5.10
N GLN A 96 -0.84 -0.99 5.89
CA GLN A 96 -0.18 -0.12 6.85
C GLN A 96 1.22 0.26 6.38
N ALA A 97 1.73 1.38 6.90
CA ALA A 97 3.06 1.89 6.63
C ALA A 97 3.79 2.25 7.92
N MET A 98 5.11 2.31 7.85
CA MET A 98 5.97 2.83 8.94
C MET A 98 7.20 3.51 8.36
N VAL A 99 7.83 4.37 9.17
CA VAL A 99 9.15 4.92 8.89
C VAL A 99 10.20 4.15 9.69
N MET A 100 11.22 3.66 9.01
CA MET A 100 12.43 3.12 9.63
C MET A 100 13.39 4.27 9.88
N PRO A 101 13.84 4.49 11.13
CA PRO A 101 14.73 5.61 11.48
C PRO A 101 16.13 5.39 10.90
N PRO A 102 16.88 6.49 10.61
CA PRO A 102 18.26 6.39 10.21
C PRO A 102 19.15 6.00 11.39
N HIS A 103 20.32 5.41 11.08
CA HIS A 103 21.41 5.10 12.03
C HIS A 103 21.03 4.14 13.17
N VAL A 104 19.92 3.46 13.09
CA VAL A 104 19.50 2.44 14.05
C VAL A 104 19.76 1.07 13.43
N LYS A 105 20.42 0.18 14.19
CA LYS A 105 20.67 -1.19 13.76
C LYS A 105 19.37 -1.98 13.80
N MET A 106 19.06 -2.71 12.73
CA MET A 106 17.77 -3.37 12.56
C MET A 106 17.83 -4.63 11.73
N THR A 107 16.81 -5.45 11.91
CA THR A 107 16.49 -6.61 11.06
C THR A 107 14.98 -6.63 10.83
N GLY A 108 14.57 -6.77 9.58
CA GLY A 108 13.17 -6.95 9.20
C GLY A 108 12.83 -8.41 8.97
N TYR A 109 11.66 -8.86 9.40
CA TYR A 109 11.23 -10.24 9.35
C TYR A 109 9.86 -10.44 8.72
N ASN A 110 9.73 -11.53 8.00
CA ASN A 110 8.46 -12.22 7.84
C ASN A 110 8.38 -13.36 8.87
N ARG A 111 7.69 -13.15 9.97
CA ARG A 111 7.56 -14.15 11.04
C ARG A 111 6.46 -15.19 10.79
N SER A 112 5.71 -15.06 9.70
CA SER A 112 4.67 -16.01 9.37
C SER A 112 5.26 -17.33 8.88
N SER A 113 4.69 -18.44 9.34
CA SER A 113 4.98 -19.79 8.83
C SER A 113 4.07 -20.19 7.66
N ILE A 114 3.06 -19.37 7.34
CA ILE A 114 2.02 -19.70 6.35
C ILE A 114 1.86 -18.66 5.25
N GLU A 115 2.23 -17.40 5.49
CA GLU A 115 2.03 -16.29 4.55
C GLU A 115 3.34 -15.73 4.04
N THR A 116 3.32 -15.25 2.80
CA THR A 116 4.37 -14.42 2.22
C THR A 116 4.17 -12.96 2.63
N LEU A 117 5.25 -12.17 2.56
CA LEU A 117 5.23 -10.74 2.82
C LEU A 117 5.72 -10.00 1.58
N ARG A 118 4.98 -8.96 1.18
CA ARG A 118 5.39 -8.06 0.11
C ARG A 118 5.37 -6.62 0.60
N LEU A 119 6.48 -5.93 0.35
CA LEU A 119 6.67 -4.53 0.71
C LEU A 119 6.88 -3.67 -0.52
N VAL A 120 6.38 -2.45 -0.46
CA VAL A 120 6.93 -1.31 -1.21
C VAL A 120 7.77 -0.49 -0.25
N ILE A 121 8.97 -0.15 -0.69
CA ILE A 121 9.95 0.62 0.09
C ILE A 121 10.19 1.92 -0.67
N PHE A 122 10.10 3.02 0.04
CA PHE A 122 10.34 4.35 -0.48
C PHE A 122 11.46 5.01 0.30
N SER A 123 12.46 5.52 -0.39
CA SER A 123 13.58 6.23 0.21
C SER A 123 13.97 7.48 -0.57
N VAL A 124 14.45 8.47 0.16
CA VAL A 124 15.08 9.67 -0.39
C VAL A 124 16.47 9.78 0.23
N SER A 125 17.48 9.92 -0.60
CA SER A 125 18.88 9.97 -0.16
C SER A 125 19.66 11.01 -0.95
N ASP A 126 20.87 11.31 -0.50
CA ASP A 126 21.85 11.97 -1.38
C ASP A 126 22.19 11.00 -2.54
N PRO A 127 22.53 11.53 -3.73
CA PRO A 127 22.92 10.69 -4.86
C PRO A 127 24.04 9.71 -4.49
N ASP A 128 24.01 8.52 -5.08
CA ASP A 128 25.02 7.47 -4.89
C ASP A 128 25.15 6.91 -3.46
N THR A 129 24.17 7.17 -2.61
CA THR A 129 24.11 6.58 -1.26
C THR A 129 23.68 5.11 -1.34
N PRO A 130 24.38 4.17 -0.68
CA PRO A 130 23.92 2.80 -0.53
C PRO A 130 22.52 2.77 0.12
N PHE A 131 21.65 1.84 -0.33
CA PHE A 131 20.32 1.71 0.25
C PHE A 131 20.38 1.32 1.72
N LEU A 132 21.32 0.46 2.09
CA LEU A 132 21.57 0.04 3.46
C LEU A 132 23.08 -0.19 3.67
N ASP A 133 23.52 -0.12 4.92
CA ASP A 133 24.87 -0.45 5.35
C ASP A 133 24.80 -1.75 6.16
N PRO A 134 25.35 -2.88 5.66
CA PRO A 134 25.33 -4.16 6.38
C PRO A 134 26.24 -4.08 7.62
N ILE A 135 25.85 -4.78 8.67
CA ILE A 135 26.61 -4.92 9.92
C ILE A 135 27.07 -6.37 10.02
N HIS A 136 28.36 -6.56 10.21
CA HIS A 136 29.05 -7.86 10.34
C HIS A 136 29.35 -8.19 11.77
#